data_59d730496ccc169568f0b1b28bc9fdbe
#
_entry.id   59d730496ccc169568f0b1b28bc9fdbe
#
_cell.length_a   1.000
_cell.length_b   1.000
_cell.length_c   1.000
_cell.angle_alpha   90.00
_cell.angle_beta   90.00
_cell.angle_gamma   90.00
#
_symmetry.space_group_name_H-M   'P 1'
#
loop_
_entity.id
_entity.type
_entity.pdbx_description
1 polymer ?
#
loop_
_entity_poly.entity_id
_entity_poly.type
_entity_poly.pdbx_seq_one_letter_code
_entity_poly.pdbx_strand_id
1 'polypeptide(L)'
;MRLLMSLLVWDLRAVLTSRRSLALENLALRQQLAAYTRTQKRPRLKPGEGAFWVALSKVWRGWRSPLVLVKPATVIAWHRRGHQRYWTWKCGKPGRPRIPAEHIAFIRRISTDHPEWGEDRIAEELALKLGVTHSTSTVRRYMVKSREPRGGQTWRTFIRNHASQVFAVDFLTQYTALFTTVYIFVVMHVASRRIVLINATTSPGLAWVKQQIRQVTEWAKCPRFLLHDNDGVYGQYHQRRDREGQERHYRCHLDLWLAEVLGIEGIPIPYGAPNASPHIERFNRTLREEALNHFIFLDAKHVLRVCREYVEFYNRARPSQALHAIPEPYPELITPPRRSGELIALPVLGGVQHDYRLAA
;
A
#
# COMPACT_ATOMS: atom_id res chain seq x y z
N MET A 1 55.25 38.52 -9.44
CA MET A 1 55.14 37.58 -8.35
C MET A 1 54.10 36.48 -8.57
N ARG A 2 52.84 36.76 -9.02
CA ARG A 2 51.82 35.74 -9.31
C ARG A 2 52.18 34.74 -10.39
N LEU A 3 52.85 35.15 -11.48
CA LEU A 3 53.30 34.29 -12.58
C LEU A 3 54.41 33.30 -12.16
N LEU A 4 55.39 33.75 -11.33
CA LEU A 4 56.47 32.92 -10.82
C LEU A 4 55.93 31.86 -9.84
N MET A 5 54.97 32.20 -8.97
CA MET A 5 54.30 31.28 -8.08
C MET A 5 53.50 30.22 -8.83
N SER A 6 52.84 30.61 -9.94
CA SER A 6 52.13 29.64 -10.74
C SER A 6 53.04 28.65 -11.45
N LEU A 7 54.18 29.08 -11.96
CA LEU A 7 55.18 28.21 -12.60
C LEU A 7 55.78 27.21 -11.59
N LEU A 8 56.12 27.66 -10.38
CA LEU A 8 56.63 26.80 -9.30
C LEU A 8 55.58 25.70 -8.89
N VAL A 9 54.31 26.07 -8.80
CA VAL A 9 53.23 25.12 -8.53
C VAL A 9 53.08 24.10 -9.67
N TRP A 10 53.28 24.51 -10.92
CA TRP A 10 53.24 23.61 -12.07
C TRP A 10 54.45 22.66 -12.10
N ASP A 11 55.65 23.10 -11.79
CA ASP A 11 56.82 22.25 -11.72
C ASP A 11 56.75 21.26 -10.55
N LEU A 12 56.27 21.66 -9.39
CA LEU A 12 56.04 20.77 -8.25
C LEU A 12 54.99 19.68 -8.57
N ARG A 13 53.97 20.05 -9.28
CA ARG A 13 52.93 19.14 -9.75
C ARG A 13 53.45 18.15 -10.79
N ALA A 14 54.35 18.58 -11.66
CA ALA A 14 55.00 17.75 -12.65
C ALA A 14 55.89 16.67 -12.04
N VAL A 15 56.61 17.00 -10.97
CA VAL A 15 57.47 16.06 -10.24
C VAL A 15 56.62 15.01 -9.48
N LEU A 16 55.43 15.37 -8.99
CA LEU A 16 54.55 14.49 -8.22
C LEU A 16 53.62 13.64 -9.07
N THR A 17 53.52 13.92 -10.38
CA THR A 17 52.59 13.24 -11.29
C THR A 17 53.30 12.13 -12.07
N SER A 18 52.69 10.96 -12.21
CA SER A 18 53.27 9.85 -12.99
C SER A 18 53.55 10.27 -14.45
N ARG A 19 54.68 9.82 -15.02
CA ARG A 19 55.04 10.10 -16.44
C ARG A 19 53.93 9.82 -17.43
N ARG A 20 53.09 8.80 -17.16
CA ARG A 20 51.91 8.47 -17.98
C ARG A 20 50.83 9.56 -17.91
N SER A 21 50.57 10.13 -16.73
CA SER A 21 49.59 11.20 -16.54
C SER A 21 50.03 12.47 -17.27
N LEU A 22 51.30 12.86 -17.18
CA LEU A 22 51.84 14.01 -17.90
C LEU A 22 51.80 13.84 -19.41
N ALA A 23 52.10 12.65 -19.93
CA ALA A 23 51.99 12.36 -21.36
C ALA A 23 50.55 12.47 -21.88
N LEU A 24 49.58 11.96 -21.11
CA LEU A 24 48.18 12.05 -21.49
C LEU A 24 47.66 13.48 -21.39
N GLU A 25 48.09 14.26 -20.41
CA GLU A 25 47.73 15.68 -20.28
C GLU A 25 48.30 16.49 -21.46
N ASN A 26 49.57 16.26 -21.82
CA ASN A 26 50.19 16.88 -22.98
C ASN A 26 49.44 16.54 -24.27
N LEU A 27 49.09 15.26 -24.47
CA LEU A 27 48.31 14.83 -25.62
C LEU A 27 46.92 15.51 -25.67
N ALA A 28 46.25 15.60 -24.53
CA ALA A 28 44.97 16.26 -24.41
C ALA A 28 45.02 17.76 -24.75
N LEU A 29 46.04 18.45 -24.25
CA LEU A 29 46.27 19.89 -24.55
C LEU A 29 46.62 20.13 -26.00
N ARG A 30 47.50 19.30 -26.61
CA ARG A 30 47.83 19.36 -28.04
C ARG A 30 46.61 19.15 -28.94
N GLN A 31 45.74 18.21 -28.58
CA GLN A 31 44.50 18.00 -29.32
C GLN A 31 43.57 19.23 -29.28
N GLN A 32 43.41 19.87 -28.14
CA GLN A 32 42.60 21.09 -27.99
C GLN A 32 43.23 22.26 -28.73
N LEU A 33 44.57 22.41 -28.68
CA LEU A 33 45.28 23.44 -29.42
C LEU A 33 45.09 23.26 -30.94
N ALA A 34 45.19 22.02 -31.44
CA ALA A 34 44.95 21.71 -32.84
C ALA A 34 43.50 22.02 -33.29
N ALA A 35 42.51 21.81 -32.41
CA ALA A 35 41.12 22.19 -32.67
C ALA A 35 40.94 23.71 -32.64
N TYR A 36 41.63 24.42 -31.75
CA TYR A 36 41.59 25.89 -31.63
C TYR A 36 42.24 26.59 -32.81
N THR A 37 43.39 26.14 -33.30
CA THR A 37 44.11 26.71 -34.45
C THR A 37 43.37 26.56 -35.76
N ARG A 38 42.48 25.56 -35.89
CA ARG A 38 41.65 25.37 -37.10
C ARG A 38 40.43 26.27 -37.18
N THR A 39 39.99 26.91 -36.08
CA THR A 39 38.72 27.60 -36.02
C THR A 39 38.89 29.00 -35.37
N GLN A 40 38.80 30.09 -36.17
CA GLN A 40 39.05 31.47 -35.69
C GLN A 40 38.00 32.07 -34.75
N LYS A 41 36.77 31.57 -34.70
CA LYS A 41 35.69 32.21 -33.90
C LYS A 41 35.05 31.37 -32.82
N ARG A 42 34.85 30.08 -33.00
CA ARG A 42 34.37 29.12 -32.00
C ARG A 42 34.84 27.72 -32.39
N PRO A 43 35.76 27.11 -31.65
CA PRO A 43 36.25 25.77 -31.98
C PRO A 43 35.10 24.73 -31.88
N ARG A 44 34.80 24.08 -33.01
CA ARG A 44 33.84 22.98 -33.07
C ARG A 44 34.63 21.65 -33.15
N LEU A 45 34.45 20.80 -32.20
CA LEU A 45 35.07 19.48 -32.19
C LEU A 45 34.39 18.58 -33.25
N LYS A 46 35.20 17.91 -34.07
CA LYS A 46 34.73 16.89 -34.99
C LYS A 46 34.33 15.61 -34.24
N PRO A 47 33.49 14.73 -34.82
CA PRO A 47 33.07 13.48 -34.17
C PRO A 47 34.23 12.60 -33.67
N GLY A 48 35.34 12.52 -34.43
CA GLY A 48 36.53 11.77 -34.02
C GLY A 48 37.23 12.36 -32.78
N GLU A 49 37.20 13.66 -32.60
CA GLU A 49 37.78 14.34 -31.44
C GLU A 49 36.93 14.09 -30.19
N GLY A 50 35.62 13.99 -30.37
CA GLY A 50 34.71 13.54 -29.29
C GLY A 50 35.00 12.11 -28.86
N ALA A 51 35.27 11.21 -29.79
CA ALA A 51 35.64 9.84 -29.50
C ALA A 51 36.97 9.75 -28.74
N PHE A 52 37.96 10.59 -29.10
CA PHE A 52 39.22 10.69 -28.35
C PHE A 52 39.01 11.04 -26.88
N TRP A 53 38.18 12.04 -26.60
CA TRP A 53 37.86 12.43 -25.20
C TRP A 53 37.10 11.33 -24.42
N VAL A 54 36.23 10.63 -25.11
CA VAL A 54 35.53 9.47 -24.51
C VAL A 54 36.53 8.35 -24.17
N ALA A 55 37.47 8.01 -25.07
CA ALA A 55 38.51 7.02 -24.81
C ALA A 55 39.42 7.47 -23.66
N LEU A 56 39.90 8.72 -23.70
CA LEU A 56 40.75 9.27 -22.65
C LEU A 56 40.09 9.22 -21.26
N SER A 57 38.78 9.49 -21.20
CA SER A 57 38.02 9.42 -19.94
C SER A 57 37.95 8.02 -19.32
N LYS A 58 38.22 6.96 -20.10
CA LYS A 58 38.25 5.58 -19.60
C LYS A 58 39.61 5.16 -19.07
N VAL A 59 40.67 5.73 -19.64
CA VAL A 59 42.06 5.36 -19.34
C VAL A 59 42.68 6.24 -18.26
N TRP A 60 42.27 7.48 -18.15
CA TRP A 60 42.89 8.46 -17.26
C TRP A 60 41.89 9.13 -16.33
N ARG A 61 42.08 8.98 -15.04
CA ARG A 61 41.20 9.56 -14.01
C ARG A 61 41.20 11.09 -14.00
N GLY A 62 42.35 11.72 -14.35
CA GLY A 62 42.53 13.19 -14.38
C GLY A 62 41.97 13.89 -15.61
N TRP A 63 41.29 13.23 -16.52
CA TRP A 63 40.84 13.74 -17.82
C TRP A 63 40.00 15.02 -17.77
N ARG A 64 39.41 15.33 -16.61
CA ARG A 64 38.58 16.52 -16.43
C ARG A 64 39.41 17.79 -16.28
N SER A 65 40.64 17.68 -15.74
CA SER A 65 41.48 18.83 -15.43
C SER A 65 41.90 19.65 -16.66
N PRO A 66 42.39 19.03 -17.77
CA PRO A 66 42.82 19.79 -18.97
C PRO A 66 41.70 20.16 -19.93
N LEU A 67 40.41 19.87 -19.60
CA LEU A 67 39.30 20.21 -20.46
C LEU A 67 39.02 21.71 -20.43
N VAL A 68 39.28 22.38 -21.59
CA VAL A 68 39.03 23.81 -21.77
C VAL A 68 37.89 24.04 -22.79
N LEU A 69 37.88 23.31 -23.92
CA LEU A 69 36.96 23.54 -25.03
C LEU A 69 35.53 22.99 -24.79
N VAL A 70 35.40 21.98 -23.99
CA VAL A 70 34.10 21.33 -23.70
C VAL A 70 33.95 21.03 -22.23
N LYS A 71 32.69 21.06 -21.75
CA LYS A 71 32.38 20.69 -20.36
C LYS A 71 32.49 19.16 -20.17
N PRO A 72 32.92 18.68 -19.01
CA PRO A 72 32.94 17.24 -18.69
C PRO A 72 31.60 16.55 -18.95
N ALA A 73 30.48 17.22 -18.68
CA ALA A 73 29.13 16.72 -18.94
C ALA A 73 28.90 16.39 -20.42
N THR A 74 29.52 17.15 -21.35
CA THR A 74 29.43 16.90 -22.78
C THR A 74 30.11 15.60 -23.19
N VAL A 75 31.30 15.33 -22.65
CA VAL A 75 32.02 14.06 -22.88
C VAL A 75 31.23 12.87 -22.37
N ILE A 76 30.64 13.00 -21.18
CA ILE A 76 29.76 11.98 -20.60
C ILE A 76 28.53 11.75 -21.48
N ALA A 77 27.93 12.81 -22.02
CA ALA A 77 26.79 12.69 -22.93
C ALA A 77 27.16 12.01 -24.24
N TRP A 78 28.36 12.27 -24.81
CA TRP A 78 28.86 11.56 -25.98
C TRP A 78 29.07 10.05 -25.72
N HIS A 79 29.65 9.71 -24.56
CA HIS A 79 29.81 8.32 -24.15
C HIS A 79 28.45 7.62 -24.05
N ARG A 80 27.46 8.22 -23.37
CA ARG A 80 26.11 7.66 -23.24
C ARG A 80 25.45 7.43 -24.60
N ARG A 81 25.53 8.40 -25.51
CA ARG A 81 24.98 8.26 -26.87
C ARG A 81 25.69 7.16 -27.68
N GLY A 82 27.03 7.09 -27.59
CA GLY A 82 27.80 6.04 -28.25
C GLY A 82 27.46 4.67 -27.72
N HIS A 83 27.40 4.52 -26.41
CA HIS A 83 26.99 3.28 -25.75
C HIS A 83 25.57 2.85 -26.17
N GLN A 84 24.63 3.77 -26.16
CA GLN A 84 23.25 3.50 -26.57
C GLN A 84 23.19 3.05 -28.04
N ARG A 85 23.90 3.74 -28.96
CA ARG A 85 23.95 3.38 -30.37
C ARG A 85 24.58 1.99 -30.58
N TYR A 86 25.69 1.70 -29.88
CA TYR A 86 26.36 0.40 -29.95
C TYR A 86 25.43 -0.74 -29.52
N TRP A 87 24.76 -0.58 -28.37
CA TRP A 87 23.86 -1.61 -27.87
C TRP A 87 22.60 -1.75 -28.71
N THR A 88 22.04 -0.63 -29.22
CA THR A 88 20.92 -0.69 -30.15
C THR A 88 21.29 -1.46 -31.43
N TRP A 89 22.49 -1.21 -31.96
CA TRP A 89 22.99 -1.96 -33.12
C TRP A 89 23.26 -3.44 -32.78
N LYS A 90 23.92 -3.72 -31.67
CA LYS A 90 24.27 -5.09 -31.25
C LYS A 90 23.04 -5.92 -30.88
N CYS A 91 22.07 -5.34 -30.19
CA CYS A 91 20.86 -6.05 -29.77
C CYS A 91 19.88 -6.32 -30.93
N GLY A 92 19.93 -5.58 -32.01
CA GLY A 92 19.30 -5.86 -33.33
C GLY A 92 17.81 -6.15 -33.35
N LYS A 93 17.16 -6.33 -32.20
CA LYS A 93 15.73 -6.62 -32.09
C LYS A 93 14.98 -5.34 -31.78
N PRO A 94 13.97 -4.96 -32.58
CA PRO A 94 13.05 -3.91 -32.18
C PRO A 94 12.39 -4.32 -30.86
N GLY A 95 12.37 -3.42 -29.89
CA GLY A 95 11.63 -3.62 -28.65
C GLY A 95 10.14 -3.85 -28.92
N ARG A 96 9.38 -4.13 -27.87
CA ARG A 96 7.92 -4.26 -27.97
C ARG A 96 7.35 -3.09 -28.79
N PRO A 97 6.47 -3.35 -29.77
CA PRO A 97 5.84 -2.28 -30.57
C PRO A 97 5.23 -1.22 -29.67
N ARG A 98 5.31 0.02 -30.10
CA ARG A 98 4.64 1.12 -29.38
C ARG A 98 3.14 0.95 -29.47
N ILE A 99 2.45 1.28 -28.38
CA ILE A 99 1.00 1.31 -28.36
C ILE A 99 0.53 2.38 -29.37
N PRO A 100 -0.51 2.08 -30.18
CA PRO A 100 -1.10 3.05 -31.08
C PRO A 100 -1.46 4.36 -30.35
N ALA A 101 -1.19 5.50 -31.00
CA ALA A 101 -1.46 6.81 -30.42
C ALA A 101 -2.96 6.99 -30.08
N GLU A 102 -3.84 6.38 -30.87
CA GLU A 102 -5.28 6.36 -30.68
C GLU A 102 -5.67 5.69 -29.37
N HIS A 103 -5.11 4.52 -29.04
CA HIS A 103 -5.38 3.83 -27.77
C HIS A 103 -4.90 4.67 -26.57
N ILE A 104 -3.79 5.38 -26.71
CA ILE A 104 -3.31 6.31 -25.67
C ILE A 104 -4.28 7.48 -25.50
N ALA A 105 -4.84 7.99 -26.59
CA ALA A 105 -5.83 9.06 -26.56
C ALA A 105 -7.13 8.59 -25.86
N PHE A 106 -7.60 7.37 -26.12
CA PHE A 106 -8.75 6.78 -25.43
C PHE A 106 -8.51 6.67 -23.91
N ILE A 107 -7.37 6.12 -23.49
CA ILE A 107 -7.01 6.01 -22.07
C ILE A 107 -7.02 7.39 -21.41
N ARG A 108 -6.41 8.38 -22.03
CA ARG A 108 -6.34 9.74 -21.49
C ARG A 108 -7.70 10.41 -21.41
N ARG A 109 -8.53 10.28 -22.44
CA ARG A 109 -9.88 10.84 -22.45
C ARG A 109 -10.74 10.23 -21.35
N ILE A 110 -10.84 8.90 -21.28
CA ILE A 110 -11.61 8.21 -20.25
C ILE A 110 -11.14 8.58 -18.84
N SER A 111 -9.83 8.63 -18.61
CA SER A 111 -9.28 9.01 -17.31
C SER A 111 -9.46 10.49 -16.95
N THR A 112 -9.67 11.36 -17.93
CA THR A 112 -9.99 12.78 -17.72
C THR A 112 -11.48 12.95 -17.43
N ASP A 113 -12.34 12.24 -18.17
CA ASP A 113 -13.80 12.30 -18.03
C ASP A 113 -14.24 11.64 -16.70
N HIS A 114 -13.48 10.63 -16.24
CA HIS A 114 -13.75 9.85 -15.01
C HIS A 114 -12.52 9.74 -14.11
N PRO A 115 -12.17 10.81 -13.37
CA PRO A 115 -10.99 10.82 -12.49
C PRO A 115 -11.03 9.80 -11.35
N GLU A 116 -12.23 9.34 -10.99
CA GLU A 116 -12.51 8.35 -9.95
C GLU A 116 -12.25 6.91 -10.40
N TRP A 117 -12.16 6.65 -11.73
CA TRP A 117 -11.97 5.30 -12.24
C TRP A 117 -10.52 4.83 -12.08
N GLY A 118 -10.39 3.59 -11.59
CA GLY A 118 -9.10 2.91 -11.51
C GLY A 118 -8.67 2.34 -12.86
N GLU A 119 -7.41 1.94 -12.94
CA GLU A 119 -6.82 1.33 -14.13
C GLU A 119 -7.53 0.05 -14.59
N ASP A 120 -8.05 -0.75 -13.66
CA ASP A 120 -8.75 -2.00 -13.97
C ASP A 120 -10.07 -1.70 -14.70
N ARG A 121 -10.86 -0.77 -14.18
CA ARG A 121 -12.12 -0.37 -14.80
C ARG A 121 -11.92 0.24 -16.18
N ILE A 122 -10.93 1.09 -16.36
CA ILE A 122 -10.62 1.67 -17.67
C ILE A 122 -10.17 0.58 -18.64
N ALA A 123 -9.38 -0.41 -18.19
CA ALA A 123 -8.97 -1.53 -19.03
C ALA A 123 -10.16 -2.38 -19.49
N GLU A 124 -11.13 -2.63 -18.61
CA GLU A 124 -12.36 -3.35 -18.94
C GLU A 124 -13.25 -2.57 -19.91
N GLU A 125 -13.42 -1.26 -19.72
CA GLU A 125 -14.18 -0.41 -20.66
C GLU A 125 -13.56 -0.41 -22.06
N LEU A 126 -12.23 -0.32 -22.15
CA LEU A 126 -11.50 -0.41 -23.42
C LEU A 126 -11.69 -1.77 -24.09
N ALA A 127 -11.59 -2.86 -23.32
CA ALA A 127 -11.71 -4.22 -23.85
C ALA A 127 -13.12 -4.55 -24.30
N LEU A 128 -14.13 -4.27 -23.45
CA LEU A 128 -15.52 -4.70 -23.69
C LEU A 128 -16.24 -3.81 -24.71
N LYS A 129 -15.99 -2.50 -24.72
CA LYS A 129 -16.73 -1.56 -25.56
C LYS A 129 -15.98 -1.13 -26.82
N LEU A 130 -14.64 -1.05 -26.75
CA LEU A 130 -13.81 -0.58 -27.88
C LEU A 130 -12.99 -1.71 -28.51
N GLY A 131 -13.03 -2.94 -27.96
CA GLY A 131 -12.24 -4.07 -28.46
C GLY A 131 -10.73 -3.90 -28.29
N VAL A 132 -10.30 -2.96 -27.45
CA VAL A 132 -8.88 -2.60 -27.24
C VAL A 132 -8.37 -3.23 -25.97
N THR A 133 -7.60 -4.30 -26.07
CA THR A 133 -7.07 -5.04 -24.91
C THR A 133 -5.68 -4.53 -24.52
N HIS A 134 -5.57 -3.99 -23.33
CA HIS A 134 -4.29 -3.60 -22.70
C HIS A 134 -4.22 -4.09 -21.27
N SER A 135 -2.99 -4.36 -20.78
CA SER A 135 -2.79 -4.68 -19.37
C SER A 135 -3.07 -3.44 -18.49
N THR A 136 -3.55 -3.68 -17.26
CA THR A 136 -3.80 -2.62 -16.27
C THR A 136 -2.57 -1.75 -16.00
N SER A 137 -1.37 -2.35 -16.00
CA SER A 137 -0.10 -1.63 -15.88
C SER A 137 0.17 -0.67 -17.06
N THR A 138 -0.29 -1.05 -18.26
CA THR A 138 -0.22 -0.19 -19.45
C THR A 138 -1.19 0.99 -19.32
N VAL A 139 -2.44 0.72 -18.92
CA VAL A 139 -3.44 1.77 -18.68
C VAL A 139 -2.94 2.75 -17.63
N ARG A 140 -2.46 2.26 -16.48
CA ARG A 140 -1.88 3.08 -15.40
C ARG A 140 -0.77 4.01 -15.88
N ARG A 141 0.05 3.57 -16.84
CA ARG A 141 1.15 4.36 -17.40
C ARG A 141 0.68 5.58 -18.19
N TYR A 142 -0.46 5.47 -18.88
CA TYR A 142 -0.97 6.51 -19.79
C TYR A 142 -2.16 7.30 -19.24
N MET A 143 -2.77 6.85 -18.13
CA MET A 143 -3.80 7.61 -17.43
C MET A 143 -3.31 9.01 -17.06
N VAL A 144 -4.20 9.97 -17.15
CA VAL A 144 -4.00 11.31 -16.57
C VAL A 144 -4.13 11.16 -15.06
N LYS A 145 -3.02 11.28 -14.35
CA LYS A 145 -3.07 11.34 -12.89
C LYS A 145 -3.65 12.70 -12.51
N SER A 146 -4.79 12.70 -11.82
CA SER A 146 -5.29 13.95 -11.25
C SER A 146 -4.19 14.57 -10.40
N ARG A 147 -3.84 15.82 -10.68
CA ARG A 147 -2.81 16.57 -9.95
C ARG A 147 -3.27 17.03 -8.57
N GLU A 148 -4.55 16.85 -8.25
CA GLU A 148 -4.99 17.06 -6.89
C GLU A 148 -4.35 15.98 -6.02
N PRO A 149 -3.48 16.37 -5.07
CA PRO A 149 -3.10 15.44 -4.03
C PRO A 149 -4.44 15.02 -3.42
N ARG A 150 -4.77 13.73 -3.47
CA ARG A 150 -5.83 13.19 -2.61
C ARG A 150 -5.41 13.58 -1.20
N GLY A 151 -5.83 14.77 -0.78
CA GLY A 151 -5.50 15.34 0.50
C GLY A 151 -6.06 14.40 1.54
N GLY A 152 -5.18 13.67 2.22
CA GLY A 152 -5.59 12.78 3.27
C GLY A 152 -4.67 11.56 3.36
N GLN A 153 -4.65 11.00 4.53
CA GLN A 153 -3.98 9.75 4.84
C GLN A 153 -4.67 8.61 4.10
N THR A 154 -3.91 7.72 3.41
CA THR A 154 -4.53 6.54 2.80
C THR A 154 -5.19 5.68 3.88
N TRP A 155 -6.28 4.99 3.54
CA TRP A 155 -6.99 4.09 4.46
C TRP A 155 -6.05 3.10 5.16
N ARG A 156 -5.14 2.50 4.39
CA ARG A 156 -4.13 1.59 4.93
C ARG A 156 -3.21 2.26 5.95
N THR A 157 -2.81 3.49 5.70
CA THR A 157 -1.96 4.27 6.61
C THR A 157 -2.75 4.69 7.85
N PHE A 158 -4.03 5.09 7.68
CA PHE A 158 -4.93 5.38 8.80
C PHE A 158 -5.07 4.18 9.74
N ILE A 159 -5.46 3.01 9.21
CA ILE A 159 -5.61 1.79 10.02
C ILE A 159 -4.29 1.44 10.71
N ARG A 160 -3.16 1.50 10.02
CA ARG A 160 -1.86 1.18 10.64
C ARG A 160 -1.51 2.10 11.81
N ASN A 161 -1.81 3.39 11.69
CA ASN A 161 -1.46 4.39 12.71
C ASN A 161 -2.44 4.39 13.89
N HIS A 162 -3.68 4.00 13.68
CA HIS A 162 -4.75 4.10 14.68
C HIS A 162 -5.35 2.76 15.11
N ALA A 163 -4.83 1.62 14.61
CA ALA A 163 -5.43 0.29 14.85
C ALA A 163 -5.72 -0.02 16.34
N SER A 164 -4.87 0.46 17.25
CA SER A 164 -5.05 0.29 18.71
C SER A 164 -6.18 1.12 19.31
N GLN A 165 -6.73 2.07 18.55
CA GLN A 165 -7.82 2.95 18.96
C GLN A 165 -9.08 2.74 18.12
N VAL A 166 -9.06 1.71 17.25
CA VAL A 166 -10.14 1.44 16.30
C VAL A 166 -10.85 0.16 16.69
N PHE A 167 -12.18 0.25 16.81
CA PHE A 167 -13.05 -0.89 16.81
C PHE A 167 -13.79 -0.98 15.48
N ALA A 168 -14.03 -2.20 15.00
CA ALA A 168 -14.86 -2.47 13.84
C ALA A 168 -16.11 -3.21 14.28
N VAL A 169 -17.24 -2.86 13.69
CA VAL A 169 -18.52 -3.55 13.90
C VAL A 169 -19.07 -4.05 12.60
N ASP A 170 -19.74 -5.18 12.66
CA ASP A 170 -20.38 -5.80 11.51
C ASP A 170 -21.52 -6.73 11.92
N PHE A 171 -22.45 -6.96 11.00
CA PHE A 171 -23.53 -7.91 11.16
C PHE A 171 -23.31 -9.16 10.30
N LEU A 172 -23.61 -10.29 10.91
CA LEU A 172 -23.65 -11.60 10.26
C LEU A 172 -25.04 -12.20 10.44
N THR A 173 -25.63 -12.77 9.41
CA THR A 173 -26.93 -13.41 9.48
C THR A 173 -26.82 -14.94 9.57
N GLN A 174 -27.67 -15.55 10.38
CA GLN A 174 -27.85 -17.00 10.51
C GLN A 174 -29.35 -17.34 10.53
N TYR A 175 -29.69 -18.48 9.94
CA TYR A 175 -31.08 -18.98 9.94
C TYR A 175 -31.26 -20.08 10.97
N THR A 176 -32.43 -20.06 11.64
CA THR A 176 -32.86 -21.16 12.50
C THR A 176 -33.57 -22.25 11.69
N ALA A 177 -33.82 -23.40 12.31
CA ALA A 177 -34.59 -24.50 11.73
C ALA A 177 -36.01 -24.08 11.31
N LEU A 178 -36.56 -23.05 11.94
CA LEU A 178 -37.87 -22.47 11.60
C LEU A 178 -37.75 -21.30 10.63
N PHE A 179 -36.63 -21.15 9.91
CA PHE A 179 -36.34 -20.07 8.95
C PHE A 179 -36.40 -18.65 9.54
N THR A 180 -36.31 -18.51 10.86
CA THR A 180 -36.19 -17.20 11.50
C THR A 180 -34.77 -16.67 11.28
N THR A 181 -34.65 -15.44 10.77
CA THR A 181 -33.36 -14.78 10.61
C THR A 181 -32.85 -14.27 11.96
N VAL A 182 -31.67 -14.67 12.34
CA VAL A 182 -30.95 -14.19 13.51
C VAL A 182 -29.79 -13.32 13.04
N TYR A 183 -29.70 -12.10 13.53
CA TYR A 183 -28.61 -11.16 13.25
C TYR A 183 -27.60 -11.24 14.39
N ILE A 184 -26.37 -11.55 14.04
CA ILE A 184 -25.24 -11.64 14.97
C ILE A 184 -24.42 -10.35 14.81
N PHE A 185 -24.33 -9.57 15.88
CA PHE A 185 -23.56 -8.34 15.94
C PHE A 185 -22.19 -8.63 16.54
N VAL A 186 -21.14 -8.23 15.85
CA VAL A 186 -19.75 -8.46 16.24
C VAL A 186 -19.04 -7.13 16.41
N VAL A 187 -18.28 -6.99 17.50
CA VAL A 187 -17.37 -5.88 17.75
C VAL A 187 -15.95 -6.41 17.89
N MET A 188 -15.05 -5.97 17.04
CA MET A 188 -13.65 -6.38 17.02
C MET A 188 -12.73 -5.21 17.31
N HIS A 189 -11.73 -5.40 18.17
CA HIS A 189 -10.60 -4.51 18.32
C HIS A 189 -9.59 -4.75 17.18
N VAL A 190 -9.38 -3.75 16.33
CA VAL A 190 -8.66 -3.93 15.06
C VAL A 190 -7.18 -4.31 15.24
N ALA A 191 -6.48 -3.79 16.23
CA ALA A 191 -5.06 -4.10 16.42
C ALA A 191 -4.84 -5.54 16.90
N SER A 192 -5.54 -5.97 17.96
CA SER A 192 -5.37 -7.29 18.57
C SER A 192 -6.21 -8.38 17.91
N ARG A 193 -7.13 -8.05 17.00
CA ARG A 193 -8.13 -8.98 16.41
C ARG A 193 -9.07 -9.62 17.44
N ARG A 194 -9.01 -9.17 18.69
CA ARG A 194 -9.86 -9.66 19.75
C ARG A 194 -11.31 -9.29 19.47
N ILE A 195 -12.21 -10.25 19.63
CA ILE A 195 -13.64 -9.97 19.64
C ILE A 195 -14.02 -9.49 21.02
N VAL A 196 -14.43 -8.22 21.09
CA VAL A 196 -14.76 -7.54 22.34
C VAL A 196 -16.20 -7.84 22.77
N LEU A 197 -17.10 -7.93 21.78
CA LEU A 197 -18.50 -8.27 21.99
C LEU A 197 -19.02 -9.12 20.83
N ILE A 198 -19.82 -10.12 21.17
CA ILE A 198 -20.71 -10.82 20.26
C ILE A 198 -22.10 -10.93 20.87
N ASN A 199 -23.12 -10.56 20.13
CA ASN A 199 -24.51 -10.69 20.56
C ASN A 199 -25.42 -11.02 19.38
N ALA A 200 -26.62 -11.53 19.65
CA ALA A 200 -27.55 -11.94 18.61
C ALA A 200 -28.96 -11.46 18.90
N THR A 201 -29.70 -11.10 17.86
CA THR A 201 -31.09 -10.64 17.93
C THR A 201 -31.86 -11.03 16.68
N THR A 202 -33.16 -11.17 16.79
CA THR A 202 -34.06 -11.34 15.64
C THR A 202 -34.60 -10.02 15.09
N SER A 203 -34.38 -8.90 15.82
CA SER A 203 -34.87 -7.58 15.44
C SER A 203 -33.78 -6.53 15.69
N PRO A 204 -32.81 -6.42 14.76
CA PRO A 204 -31.77 -5.41 14.87
C PRO A 204 -32.37 -4.02 14.63
N GLY A 205 -32.02 -3.09 15.51
CA GLY A 205 -32.43 -1.69 15.38
C GLY A 205 -31.41 -0.77 16.04
N LEU A 206 -31.46 0.51 15.67
CA LEU A 206 -30.50 1.52 16.16
C LEU A 206 -30.42 1.58 17.69
N ALA A 207 -31.56 1.50 18.39
CA ALA A 207 -31.60 1.51 19.86
C ALA A 207 -30.86 0.29 20.45
N TRP A 208 -31.04 -0.88 19.86
CA TRP A 208 -30.36 -2.10 20.26
C TRP A 208 -28.84 -1.99 20.00
N VAL A 209 -28.43 -1.48 18.82
CA VAL A 209 -27.00 -1.28 18.51
C VAL A 209 -26.35 -0.31 19.51
N LYS A 210 -27.01 0.82 19.81
CA LYS A 210 -26.53 1.76 20.83
C LYS A 210 -26.33 1.10 22.19
N GLN A 211 -27.23 0.20 22.57
CA GLN A 211 -27.10 -0.56 23.82
C GLN A 211 -25.90 -1.52 23.79
N GLN A 212 -25.64 -2.20 22.65
CA GLN A 212 -24.48 -3.07 22.51
C GLN A 212 -23.18 -2.28 22.62
N ILE A 213 -23.11 -1.12 21.99
CA ILE A 213 -21.91 -0.27 22.04
C ILE A 213 -21.67 0.28 23.45
N ARG A 214 -22.72 0.64 24.20
CA ARG A 214 -22.58 1.02 25.61
C ARG A 214 -21.93 -0.07 26.44
N GLN A 215 -22.37 -1.31 26.28
CA GLN A 215 -21.78 -2.45 26.99
C GLN A 215 -20.28 -2.60 26.72
N VAL A 216 -19.86 -2.39 25.48
CA VAL A 216 -18.44 -2.43 25.11
C VAL A 216 -17.65 -1.30 25.77
N THR A 217 -18.19 -0.10 25.82
CA THR A 217 -17.50 1.09 26.37
C THR A 217 -17.41 1.11 27.89
N GLU A 218 -18.30 0.41 28.59
CA GLU A 218 -18.24 0.23 30.04
C GLU A 218 -17.12 -0.72 30.50
N TRP A 219 -16.83 -1.77 29.71
CA TRP A 219 -15.93 -2.85 30.08
C TRP A 219 -14.57 -2.80 29.37
N ALA A 220 -14.45 -2.05 28.29
CA ALA A 220 -13.23 -1.90 27.52
C ALA A 220 -12.76 -0.44 27.50
N LYS A 221 -11.47 -0.23 27.16
CA LYS A 221 -11.02 1.12 26.86
C LYS A 221 -11.83 1.66 25.70
N CYS A 222 -12.46 2.84 25.92
CA CYS A 222 -13.27 3.50 24.91
C CYS A 222 -12.42 3.72 23.62
N PRO A 223 -12.87 3.22 22.47
CA PRO A 223 -12.15 3.44 21.23
C PRO A 223 -12.27 4.91 20.80
N ARG A 224 -11.31 5.41 20.06
CA ARG A 224 -11.42 6.72 19.42
C ARG A 224 -12.24 6.66 18.14
N PHE A 225 -12.18 5.54 17.43
CA PHE A 225 -12.82 5.34 16.13
C PHE A 225 -13.66 4.06 16.12
N LEU A 226 -14.85 4.15 15.55
CA LEU A 226 -15.71 2.98 15.29
C LEU A 226 -15.93 2.86 13.78
N LEU A 227 -15.43 1.77 13.18
CA LEU A 227 -15.68 1.45 11.78
C LEU A 227 -16.98 0.66 11.65
N HIS A 228 -17.84 1.05 10.75
CA HIS A 228 -19.08 0.34 10.42
C HIS A 228 -19.37 0.44 8.93
N ASP A 229 -20.14 -0.49 8.39
CA ASP A 229 -20.66 -0.42 7.03
C ASP A 229 -21.82 0.60 6.92
N ASN A 230 -22.41 0.69 5.72
CA ASN A 230 -23.50 1.60 5.44
C ASN A 230 -24.88 0.91 5.61
N ASP A 231 -25.03 -0.01 6.58
CA ASP A 231 -26.30 -0.69 6.83
C ASP A 231 -27.35 0.30 7.38
N GLY A 232 -28.58 0.18 6.89
CA GLY A 232 -29.73 0.97 7.34
C GLY A 232 -30.07 0.81 8.83
N VAL A 233 -29.59 -0.24 9.49
CA VAL A 233 -29.72 -0.46 10.94
C VAL A 233 -29.08 0.67 11.76
N TYR A 234 -28.05 1.34 11.23
CA TYR A 234 -27.37 2.47 11.87
C TYR A 234 -28.13 3.80 11.74
N GLY A 235 -29.29 3.77 11.07
CA GLY A 235 -30.15 4.93 10.86
C GLY A 235 -29.89 5.64 9.52
N GLN A 236 -30.70 6.68 9.28
CA GLN A 236 -30.60 7.41 8.02
C GLN A 236 -29.30 8.20 7.92
N TYR A 237 -28.72 8.24 6.72
CA TYR A 237 -27.56 9.05 6.40
C TYR A 237 -28.00 10.47 6.09
N HIS A 238 -27.40 11.44 6.77
CA HIS A 238 -27.58 12.86 6.49
C HIS A 238 -26.41 13.36 5.65
N GLN A 239 -26.71 13.89 4.47
CA GLN A 239 -25.73 14.60 3.66
C GLN A 239 -25.42 15.92 4.35
N ARG A 240 -24.18 16.13 4.73
CA ARG A 240 -23.71 17.43 5.23
C ARG A 240 -22.88 18.08 4.14
N ARG A 241 -23.30 19.26 3.69
CA ARG A 241 -22.48 20.10 2.81
C ARG A 241 -21.41 20.76 3.65
N ASP A 242 -20.17 20.74 3.19
CA ASP A 242 -19.10 21.53 3.81
C ASP A 242 -19.30 23.03 3.54
N ARG A 243 -18.44 23.88 4.11
CA ARG A 243 -18.50 25.34 3.93
C ARG A 243 -18.31 25.77 2.46
N GLU A 244 -17.80 24.88 1.62
CA GLU A 244 -17.56 25.08 0.19
C GLU A 244 -18.69 24.50 -0.68
N GLY A 245 -19.76 23.98 -0.05
CA GLY A 245 -20.92 23.44 -0.75
C GLY A 245 -20.74 22.03 -1.32
N GLN A 246 -19.62 21.35 -1.02
CA GLN A 246 -19.36 19.98 -1.47
C GLN A 246 -19.93 18.98 -0.46
N GLU A 247 -20.61 17.92 -0.97
CA GLU A 247 -21.17 16.83 -0.18
C GLU A 247 -20.06 15.86 0.24
N ARG A 248 -19.35 16.12 1.35
CA ARG A 248 -18.16 15.34 1.73
C ARG A 248 -18.35 14.36 2.88
N HIS A 249 -19.39 14.44 3.67
CA HIS A 249 -19.54 13.56 4.83
C HIS A 249 -20.98 13.08 5.01
N TYR A 250 -21.18 11.77 4.78
CA TYR A 250 -22.38 11.07 5.20
C TYR A 250 -22.23 10.72 6.69
N ARG A 251 -23.11 11.25 7.53
CA ARG A 251 -23.21 10.84 8.93
C ARG A 251 -24.57 10.22 9.18
N CYS A 252 -24.57 8.97 9.68
CA CYS A 252 -25.81 8.33 10.11
C CYS A 252 -26.18 8.73 11.55
N HIS A 253 -27.37 8.36 12.01
CA HIS A 253 -27.80 8.64 13.38
C HIS A 253 -26.90 7.99 14.43
N LEU A 254 -26.26 6.86 14.10
CA LEU A 254 -25.28 6.24 14.99
C LEU A 254 -24.07 7.14 15.16
N ASP A 255 -23.49 7.68 14.08
CA ASP A 255 -22.31 8.55 14.13
C ASP A 255 -22.52 9.79 14.96
N LEU A 256 -23.68 10.43 14.80
CA LEU A 256 -24.04 11.60 15.59
C LEU A 256 -24.09 11.26 17.08
N TRP A 257 -24.77 10.16 17.42
CA TRP A 257 -24.87 9.72 18.81
C TRP A 257 -23.51 9.32 19.40
N LEU A 258 -22.65 8.61 18.64
CA LEU A 258 -21.30 8.24 19.07
C LEU A 258 -20.46 9.47 19.42
N ALA A 259 -20.51 10.49 18.56
CA ALA A 259 -19.76 11.73 18.78
C ALA A 259 -20.28 12.53 19.97
N GLU A 260 -21.61 12.66 20.13
CA GLU A 260 -22.24 13.49 21.14
C GLU A 260 -22.22 12.85 22.52
N VAL A 261 -22.43 11.54 22.63
CA VAL A 261 -22.62 10.85 23.90
C VAL A 261 -21.34 10.16 24.39
N LEU A 262 -20.56 9.58 23.49
CA LEU A 262 -19.40 8.77 23.85
C LEU A 262 -18.06 9.41 23.44
N GLY A 263 -18.06 10.48 22.66
CA GLY A 263 -16.85 11.10 22.13
C GLY A 263 -16.11 10.20 21.09
N ILE A 264 -16.80 9.24 20.52
CA ILE A 264 -16.27 8.28 19.53
C ILE A 264 -16.56 8.82 18.13
N GLU A 265 -15.56 8.81 17.26
CA GLU A 265 -15.74 9.16 15.85
C GLU A 265 -16.18 7.92 15.04
N GLY A 266 -17.45 7.94 14.58
CA GLY A 266 -17.96 6.93 13.64
C GLY A 266 -17.36 7.14 12.26
N ILE A 267 -16.84 6.08 11.67
CA ILE A 267 -16.23 6.10 10.33
C ILE A 267 -16.97 5.09 9.46
N PRO A 268 -17.85 5.54 8.56
CA PRO A 268 -18.50 4.66 7.61
C PRO A 268 -17.51 4.15 6.57
N ILE A 269 -17.57 2.87 6.25
CA ILE A 269 -16.77 2.26 5.19
C ILE A 269 -17.26 2.80 3.85
N PRO A 270 -16.36 3.29 2.96
CA PRO A 270 -16.76 3.78 1.65
C PRO A 270 -17.51 2.72 0.84
N TYR A 271 -18.58 3.14 0.16
CA TYR A 271 -19.35 2.24 -0.70
C TYR A 271 -18.46 1.59 -1.77
N GLY A 272 -18.57 0.27 -1.94
CA GLY A 272 -17.78 -0.47 -2.91
C GLY A 272 -16.30 -0.68 -2.52
N ALA A 273 -15.91 -0.46 -1.26
CA ALA A 273 -14.57 -0.69 -0.74
C ALA A 273 -14.51 -1.93 0.19
N PRO A 274 -14.64 -3.16 -0.34
CA PRO A 274 -14.65 -4.38 0.48
C PRO A 274 -13.36 -4.55 1.30
N ASN A 275 -12.27 -3.95 0.87
CA ASN A 275 -10.99 -3.99 1.59
C ASN A 275 -10.89 -3.01 2.77
N ALA A 276 -11.95 -2.29 3.10
CA ALA A 276 -11.91 -1.30 4.17
C ALA A 276 -12.04 -1.92 5.57
N SER A 277 -12.68 -3.08 5.70
CA SER A 277 -12.78 -3.84 6.96
C SER A 277 -12.44 -5.33 6.81
N PRO A 278 -11.27 -5.69 6.25
CA PRO A 278 -10.96 -7.07 5.87
C PRO A 278 -10.83 -8.00 7.09
N HIS A 279 -10.66 -7.44 8.26
CA HIS A 279 -10.40 -8.22 9.48
C HIS A 279 -11.66 -8.78 10.09
N ILE A 280 -12.71 -7.97 10.21
CA ILE A 280 -13.99 -8.41 10.72
C ILE A 280 -14.71 -9.32 9.70
N GLU A 281 -14.60 -9.01 8.41
CA GLU A 281 -15.12 -9.86 7.34
C GLU A 281 -14.47 -11.26 7.36
N ARG A 282 -13.16 -11.31 7.55
CA ARG A 282 -12.43 -12.58 7.71
C ARG A 282 -12.88 -13.33 8.95
N PHE A 283 -13.09 -12.65 10.08
CA PHE A 283 -13.63 -13.27 11.29
C PHE A 283 -15.03 -13.84 11.03
N ASN A 284 -15.92 -13.08 10.40
CA ASN A 284 -17.27 -13.52 10.07
C ASN A 284 -17.27 -14.78 9.20
N ARG A 285 -16.36 -14.85 8.23
CA ARG A 285 -16.15 -16.07 7.43
C ARG A 285 -15.67 -17.22 8.29
N THR A 286 -14.66 -16.99 9.12
CA THR A 286 -14.08 -18.01 9.98
C THR A 286 -15.11 -18.54 11.00
N LEU A 287 -15.89 -17.66 11.64
CA LEU A 287 -17.00 -18.04 12.53
C LEU A 287 -18.04 -18.91 11.80
N ARG A 288 -18.36 -18.56 10.55
CA ARG A 288 -19.29 -19.34 9.74
C ARG A 288 -18.73 -20.72 9.42
N GLU A 289 -17.50 -20.81 8.95
CA GLU A 289 -16.85 -22.04 8.50
C GLU A 289 -16.50 -22.97 9.66
N GLU A 290 -15.99 -22.43 10.77
CA GLU A 290 -15.48 -23.23 11.90
C GLU A 290 -16.54 -23.52 12.98
N ALA A 291 -17.66 -22.78 13.00
CA ALA A 291 -18.71 -22.97 14.00
C ALA A 291 -20.11 -23.06 13.38
N LEU A 292 -20.63 -21.97 12.80
CA LEU A 292 -22.05 -21.88 12.49
C LEU A 292 -22.56 -22.95 11.51
N ASN A 293 -21.75 -23.34 10.53
CA ASN A 293 -22.12 -24.35 9.54
C ASN A 293 -22.24 -25.77 10.10
N HIS A 294 -21.80 -26.00 11.34
CA HIS A 294 -21.82 -27.33 11.97
C HIS A 294 -23.04 -27.55 12.85
N PHE A 295 -23.94 -26.57 12.98
CA PHE A 295 -25.10 -26.64 13.86
C PHE A 295 -26.41 -26.35 13.16
N ILE A 296 -27.47 -27.03 13.58
CA ILE A 296 -28.86 -26.68 13.30
C ILE A 296 -29.36 -25.85 14.47
N PHE A 297 -29.68 -24.58 14.24
CA PHE A 297 -30.09 -23.68 15.30
C PHE A 297 -31.59 -23.69 15.52
N LEU A 298 -32.01 -23.72 16.77
CA LEU A 298 -33.42 -23.69 17.15
C LEU A 298 -33.94 -22.26 17.34
N ASP A 299 -33.15 -21.44 18.03
CA ASP A 299 -33.48 -20.04 18.33
C ASP A 299 -32.25 -19.15 18.42
N ALA A 300 -32.46 -17.86 18.65
CA ALA A 300 -31.39 -16.87 18.76
C ALA A 300 -30.48 -17.11 19.99
N LYS A 301 -31.01 -17.69 21.06
CA LYS A 301 -30.22 -18.02 22.26
C LYS A 301 -29.23 -19.16 21.98
N HIS A 302 -29.67 -20.15 21.20
CA HIS A 302 -28.79 -21.24 20.75
C HIS A 302 -27.67 -20.69 19.85
N VAL A 303 -27.99 -19.83 18.88
CA VAL A 303 -26.97 -19.13 18.05
C VAL A 303 -25.97 -18.40 18.93
N LEU A 304 -26.46 -17.60 19.87
CA LEU A 304 -25.61 -16.80 20.75
C LEU A 304 -24.70 -17.66 21.65
N ARG A 305 -25.21 -18.78 22.17
CA ARG A 305 -24.41 -19.73 22.97
C ARG A 305 -23.21 -20.25 22.15
N VAL A 306 -23.47 -20.76 20.95
CA VAL A 306 -22.42 -21.28 20.08
C VAL A 306 -21.42 -20.17 19.71
N CYS A 307 -21.92 -18.99 19.39
CA CYS A 307 -21.05 -17.84 19.08
C CYS A 307 -20.14 -17.45 20.26
N ARG A 308 -20.66 -17.43 21.49
CA ARG A 308 -19.88 -17.06 22.67
C ARG A 308 -18.80 -18.09 22.99
N GLU A 309 -19.14 -19.39 22.94
CA GLU A 309 -18.17 -20.46 23.13
C GLU A 309 -17.06 -20.39 22.05
N TYR A 310 -17.43 -20.16 20.80
CA TYR A 310 -16.46 -20.00 19.72
C TYR A 310 -15.57 -18.75 19.92
N VAL A 311 -16.14 -17.62 20.33
CA VAL A 311 -15.38 -16.38 20.57
C VAL A 311 -14.38 -16.54 21.72
N GLU A 312 -14.75 -17.27 22.77
CA GLU A 312 -13.82 -17.60 23.85
C GLU A 312 -12.62 -18.41 23.31
N PHE A 313 -12.88 -19.45 22.53
CA PHE A 313 -11.83 -20.22 21.85
C PHE A 313 -11.00 -19.35 20.91
N TYR A 314 -11.65 -18.54 20.07
CA TYR A 314 -10.98 -17.64 19.10
C TYR A 314 -10.04 -16.65 19.78
N ASN A 315 -10.51 -16.04 20.88
CA ASN A 315 -9.72 -15.04 21.60
C ASN A 315 -8.59 -15.66 22.40
N ARG A 316 -8.84 -16.82 23.05
CA ARG A 316 -7.99 -17.36 24.10
C ARG A 316 -7.08 -18.51 23.70
N ALA A 317 -7.47 -19.28 22.68
CA ALA A 317 -6.78 -20.52 22.33
C ALA A 317 -6.38 -20.58 20.82
N ARG A 318 -7.16 -19.96 19.94
CA ARG A 318 -6.95 -20.07 18.50
C ARG A 318 -5.81 -19.18 18.00
N PRO A 319 -4.73 -19.73 17.39
CA PRO A 319 -3.67 -18.93 16.80
C PRO A 319 -4.17 -18.11 15.59
N SER A 320 -3.80 -16.84 15.55
CA SER A 320 -4.06 -15.95 14.42
C SER A 320 -2.84 -15.90 13.52
N GLN A 321 -2.97 -16.35 12.26
CA GLN A 321 -1.89 -16.30 11.28
C GLN A 321 -1.40 -14.87 11.02
N ALA A 322 -2.31 -13.89 11.04
CA ALA A 322 -1.97 -12.49 10.78
C ALA A 322 -1.20 -11.80 11.92
N LEU A 323 -1.40 -12.28 13.15
CA LEU A 323 -0.72 -11.76 14.34
C LEU A 323 0.49 -12.60 14.72
N HIS A 324 0.60 -13.83 14.19
CA HIS A 324 1.53 -14.86 14.68
C HIS A 324 1.43 -15.08 16.21
N ALA A 325 0.23 -14.87 16.76
CA ALA A 325 -0.08 -14.93 18.18
C ALA A 325 -1.56 -15.25 18.38
N ILE A 326 -1.93 -15.56 19.64
CA ILE A 326 -3.32 -15.65 20.08
C ILE A 326 -3.75 -14.25 20.51
N PRO A 327 -4.96 -13.75 20.16
CA PRO A 327 -5.41 -12.38 20.47
C PRO A 327 -5.33 -12.01 21.96
N GLU A 328 -5.75 -12.88 22.86
CA GLU A 328 -5.72 -12.71 24.31
C GLU A 328 -5.49 -14.07 24.97
N PRO A 329 -4.26 -14.63 24.90
CA PRO A 329 -4.00 -16.01 25.30
C PRO A 329 -4.32 -16.25 26.78
N TYR A 330 -4.71 -17.48 27.12
CA TYR A 330 -4.76 -17.93 28.51
C TYR A 330 -3.36 -17.76 29.14
N PRO A 331 -3.27 -17.49 30.47
CA PRO A 331 -1.97 -17.34 31.14
C PRO A 331 -1.03 -18.53 30.93
N GLU A 332 -1.55 -19.74 30.85
CA GLU A 332 -0.79 -20.96 30.59
C GLU A 332 -0.18 -21.01 29.18
N LEU A 333 -0.76 -20.29 28.21
CA LEU A 333 -0.28 -20.23 26.84
C LEU A 333 0.72 -19.08 26.60
N ILE A 334 0.92 -18.19 27.58
CA ILE A 334 1.92 -17.13 27.53
C ILE A 334 3.33 -17.67 27.81
N THR A 335 3.42 -18.74 28.60
CA THR A 335 4.68 -19.43 28.90
C THR A 335 5.17 -20.19 27.66
N PRO A 336 6.48 -20.28 27.42
CA PRO A 336 7.00 -21.09 26.30
C PRO A 336 6.40 -22.50 26.35
N PRO A 337 5.91 -23.03 25.21
CA PRO A 337 5.27 -24.35 25.22
C PRO A 337 6.25 -25.42 25.69
N ARG A 338 5.77 -26.36 26.45
CA ARG A 338 6.55 -27.56 26.83
C ARG A 338 6.97 -28.28 25.54
N ARG A 339 8.16 -28.81 25.53
CA ARG A 339 8.71 -29.54 24.38
C ARG A 339 8.41 -31.04 24.40
N SER A 340 7.87 -31.55 25.49
CA SER A 340 7.53 -32.95 25.69
C SER A 340 6.30 -33.10 26.60
N GLY A 341 5.50 -34.09 26.37
CA GLY A 341 4.26 -34.42 27.09
C GLY A 341 3.27 -35.09 26.16
N GLU A 342 2.23 -35.67 26.73
CA GLU A 342 1.12 -36.24 25.97
C GLU A 342 0.25 -35.14 25.38
N LEU A 343 -0.16 -35.29 24.11
CA LEU A 343 -1.05 -34.35 23.45
C LEU A 343 -2.49 -34.53 23.98
N ILE A 344 -3.01 -33.48 24.60
CA ILE A 344 -4.40 -33.40 25.03
C ILE A 344 -5.18 -32.53 24.06
N ALA A 345 -6.32 -33.02 23.59
CA ALA A 345 -7.30 -32.31 22.80
C ALA A 345 -8.50 -31.95 23.68
N LEU A 346 -8.61 -30.69 24.06
CA LEU A 346 -9.76 -30.15 24.81
C LEU A 346 -10.89 -29.83 23.85
N PRO A 347 -12.07 -30.47 23.95
CA PRO A 347 -13.16 -30.26 23.02
C PRO A 347 -13.76 -28.85 23.20
N VAL A 348 -14.04 -28.18 22.09
CA VAL A 348 -14.75 -26.92 21.99
C VAL A 348 -15.93 -27.13 21.06
N LEU A 349 -17.07 -26.52 21.34
CA LEU A 349 -18.32 -26.71 20.59
C LEU A 349 -18.73 -28.18 20.47
N GLY A 350 -18.62 -28.93 21.58
CA GLY A 350 -18.97 -30.36 21.62
C GLY A 350 -18.05 -31.23 20.75
N GLY A 351 -16.82 -30.81 20.49
CA GLY A 351 -15.83 -31.55 19.70
C GLY A 351 -15.75 -31.13 18.24
N VAL A 352 -16.49 -30.10 17.79
CA VAL A 352 -16.35 -29.53 16.45
C VAL A 352 -14.99 -28.84 16.28
N GLN A 353 -14.49 -28.22 17.36
CA GLN A 353 -13.15 -27.64 17.44
C GLN A 353 -12.40 -28.24 18.64
N HIS A 354 -11.07 -28.08 18.64
CA HIS A 354 -10.24 -28.58 19.75
C HIS A 354 -9.14 -27.55 20.07
N ASP A 355 -8.93 -27.37 21.38
CA ASP A 355 -7.75 -26.67 21.89
C ASP A 355 -6.70 -27.72 22.27
N TYR A 356 -5.55 -27.69 21.58
CA TYR A 356 -4.49 -28.68 21.75
C TYR A 356 -3.44 -28.18 22.74
N ARG A 357 -3.18 -28.97 23.77
CA ARG A 357 -2.17 -28.69 24.81
C ARG A 357 -1.32 -29.92 25.08
N LEU A 358 -0.13 -29.73 25.68
CA LEU A 358 0.67 -30.82 26.21
C LEU A 358 0.34 -31.01 27.68
N ALA A 359 0.13 -32.28 28.11
CA ALA A 359 -0.06 -32.64 29.51
C ALA A 359 1.08 -32.12 30.38
N ALA A 360 0.74 -31.85 31.64
CA ALA A 360 1.72 -31.41 32.65
C ALA A 360 2.68 -32.54 33.05
#